data_edc0b43eb061a543d1ab4c94d267736e
#
_entry.id   edc0b43eb061a543d1ab4c94d267736e
#
_cell.length_a   1.000
_cell.length_b   1.000
_cell.length_c   1.000
_cell.angle_alpha   90.00
_cell.angle_beta   90.00
_cell.angle_gamma   90.00
#
_symmetry.space_group_name_H-M   'P 1'
#
loop_
_entity.id
_entity.type
_entity.pdbx_description
1 polymer ?
#
loop_
_entity_poly.entity_id
_entity_poly.type
_entity_poly.pdbx_seq_one_letter_code
_entity_poly.pdbx_strand_id
1 'polypeptide(L)'
;MINLREIILGALMDIVEEEQYSHIVLKDVLEKYQYLDKRDRAFITRVTEGTLENMLQMDYIIERFSKVKVENMKPVIRNILRMSVYQLKYMDSVPDSAVCNEGVRLAQKRGFYQLKGFVNGVLRSVARNLDKVEYPSKEKQPLLYLSVTYSMPEWILNRWLRLYDFETVETICKGIHKDHVTTVRCNLNKASKKDIMESLRNQGVTVTEHPYLDYALNLFDYNYLKALDAFRNGWIQVQDVSSM
;
A
#
# COMPACT_ATOMS: atom_id res chain seq x y z
N MET A 1 2.43 -25.64 -1.17
CA MET A 1 1.94 -24.38 -1.81
C MET A 1 2.33 -23.22 -0.91
N ILE A 2 2.96 -22.20 -1.46
CA ILE A 2 3.40 -21.01 -0.71
C ILE A 2 2.17 -20.20 -0.35
N ASN A 3 2.08 -19.78 0.91
CA ASN A 3 0.98 -18.92 1.37
C ASN A 3 1.40 -17.45 1.27
N LEU A 4 0.92 -16.74 0.24
CA LEU A 4 1.24 -15.34 0.00
C LEU A 4 0.86 -14.43 1.18
N ARG A 5 -0.26 -14.73 1.84
CA ARG A 5 -0.72 -13.93 3.00
C ARG A 5 0.19 -14.09 4.22
N GLU A 6 0.89 -15.21 4.32
CA GLU A 6 1.91 -15.38 5.36
C GLU A 6 3.16 -14.54 5.10
N ILE A 7 3.55 -14.41 3.83
CA ILE A 7 4.64 -13.51 3.41
C ILE A 7 4.27 -12.06 3.72
N ILE A 8 3.05 -11.65 3.36
CA ILE A 8 2.52 -10.31 3.64
C ILE A 8 2.49 -10.04 5.15
N LEU A 9 1.99 -10.98 5.95
CA LEU A 9 1.98 -10.84 7.41
C LEU A 9 3.40 -10.66 7.97
N GLY A 10 4.37 -11.45 7.47
CA GLY A 10 5.78 -11.29 7.84
C GLY A 10 6.27 -9.88 7.54
N ALA A 11 6.06 -9.39 6.31
CA ALA A 11 6.46 -8.04 5.91
C ALA A 11 5.79 -6.95 6.78
N LEU A 12 4.49 -7.07 7.07
CA LEU A 12 3.80 -6.13 7.95
C LEU A 12 4.33 -6.15 9.38
N MET A 13 4.72 -7.32 9.90
CA MET A 13 5.34 -7.42 11.23
C MET A 13 6.71 -6.71 11.25
N ASP A 14 7.55 -6.93 10.24
CA ASP A 14 8.86 -6.29 10.14
C ASP A 14 8.73 -4.76 10.01
N ILE A 15 7.75 -4.28 9.24
CA ILE A 15 7.57 -2.84 9.00
C ILE A 15 6.90 -2.15 10.21
N VAL A 16 5.79 -2.72 10.71
CA VAL A 16 4.95 -2.02 11.71
C VAL A 16 5.40 -2.26 13.14
N GLU A 17 5.92 -3.46 13.46
CA GLU A 17 6.27 -3.82 14.81
C GLU A 17 7.78 -3.71 15.09
N GLU A 18 8.62 -4.00 14.07
CA GLU A 18 10.09 -3.85 14.16
C GLU A 18 10.57 -2.51 13.55
N GLU A 19 9.65 -1.64 13.14
CA GLU A 19 9.91 -0.28 12.60
C GLU A 19 10.88 -0.24 11.41
N GLN A 20 10.92 -1.31 10.60
CA GLN A 20 11.76 -1.34 9.41
C GLN A 20 11.16 -0.52 8.27
N TYR A 21 12.01 0.02 7.41
CA TYR A 21 11.58 0.79 6.24
C TYR A 21 10.83 -0.08 5.24
N SER A 22 9.61 0.29 4.90
CA SER A 22 8.71 -0.48 4.02
C SER A 22 9.35 -0.81 2.66
N HIS A 23 10.04 0.14 2.04
CA HIS A 23 10.71 -0.07 0.75
C HIS A 23 11.88 -1.06 0.81
N ILE A 24 12.57 -1.15 1.96
CA ILE A 24 13.65 -2.14 2.17
C ILE A 24 13.04 -3.53 2.34
N VAL A 25 12.08 -3.67 3.26
CA VAL A 25 11.41 -4.97 3.52
C VAL A 25 10.75 -5.51 2.25
N LEU A 26 9.99 -4.68 1.53
CA LEU A 26 9.34 -5.12 0.29
C LEU A 26 10.32 -5.52 -0.78
N LYS A 27 11.42 -4.77 -0.95
CA LYS A 27 12.48 -5.13 -1.89
C LYS A 27 13.06 -6.50 -1.55
N ASP A 28 13.43 -6.74 -0.30
CA ASP A 28 14.04 -8.00 0.14
C ASP A 28 13.06 -9.17 0.01
N VAL A 29 11.78 -8.96 0.34
CA VAL A 29 10.71 -9.95 0.12
C VAL A 29 10.57 -10.28 -1.37
N LEU A 30 10.48 -9.28 -2.25
CA LEU A 30 10.31 -9.51 -3.69
C LEU A 30 11.57 -10.14 -4.32
N GLU A 31 12.76 -9.80 -3.86
CA GLU A 31 14.01 -10.45 -4.30
C GLU A 31 14.06 -11.93 -3.83
N LYS A 32 13.69 -12.22 -2.58
CA LYS A 32 13.62 -13.58 -2.05
C LYS A 32 12.61 -14.46 -2.78
N TYR A 33 11.47 -13.90 -3.18
CA TYR A 33 10.37 -14.61 -3.84
C TYR A 33 10.29 -14.31 -5.34
N GLN A 34 11.42 -14.04 -5.99
CA GLN A 34 11.50 -13.71 -7.42
C GLN A 34 10.97 -14.80 -8.35
N TYR A 35 10.99 -16.06 -7.89
CA TYR A 35 10.50 -17.22 -8.63
C TYR A 35 8.95 -17.32 -8.67
N LEU A 36 8.24 -16.53 -7.87
CA LEU A 36 6.78 -16.39 -7.97
C LEU A 36 6.40 -15.66 -9.26
N ASP A 37 5.22 -15.98 -9.78
CA ASP A 37 4.72 -15.26 -10.96
C ASP A 37 4.46 -13.76 -10.68
N LYS A 38 4.26 -13.00 -11.76
CA LYS A 38 4.01 -11.55 -11.67
C LYS A 38 2.77 -11.23 -10.83
N ARG A 39 1.72 -12.05 -10.95
CA ARG A 39 0.44 -11.84 -10.26
C ARG A 39 0.60 -12.02 -8.75
N ASP A 40 1.32 -13.02 -8.32
CA ASP A 40 1.57 -13.31 -6.91
C ASP A 40 2.44 -12.22 -6.27
N ARG A 41 3.49 -11.77 -6.97
CA ARG A 41 4.32 -10.66 -6.50
C ARG A 41 3.54 -9.35 -6.42
N ALA A 42 2.71 -9.05 -7.41
CA ALA A 42 1.82 -7.89 -7.40
C ALA A 42 0.80 -7.95 -6.25
N PHE A 43 0.28 -9.14 -5.94
CA PHE A 43 -0.61 -9.34 -4.80
C PHE A 43 0.10 -9.05 -3.46
N ILE A 44 1.33 -9.55 -3.28
CA ILE A 44 2.15 -9.26 -2.08
C ILE A 44 2.34 -7.74 -1.93
N THR A 45 2.80 -7.07 -2.97
CA THR A 45 3.04 -5.63 -2.95
C THR A 45 1.76 -4.87 -2.65
N ARG A 46 0.69 -5.11 -3.41
CA ARG A 46 -0.58 -4.39 -3.27
C ARG A 46 -1.20 -4.53 -1.88
N VAL A 47 -1.20 -5.74 -1.30
CA VAL A 47 -1.80 -5.93 0.03
C VAL A 47 -0.90 -5.34 1.11
N THR A 48 0.42 -5.43 0.99
CA THR A 48 1.33 -4.85 1.98
C THR A 48 1.26 -3.32 1.96
N GLU A 49 1.51 -2.71 0.81
CA GLU A 49 1.49 -1.24 0.65
C GLU A 49 0.12 -0.67 0.98
N GLY A 50 -0.93 -1.22 0.38
CA GLY A 50 -2.28 -0.73 0.62
C GLY A 50 -2.75 -0.88 2.06
N THR A 51 -2.30 -1.90 2.81
CA THR A 51 -2.56 -2.02 4.24
C THR A 51 -1.85 -0.91 5.02
N LEU A 52 -0.61 -0.60 4.70
CA LEU A 52 0.17 0.47 5.34
C LEU A 52 -0.42 1.85 5.06
N GLU A 53 -0.70 2.14 3.79
CA GLU A 53 -1.27 3.42 3.35
C GLU A 53 -2.65 3.70 3.95
N ASN A 54 -3.43 2.65 4.19
CA ASN A 54 -4.79 2.77 4.73
C ASN A 54 -4.90 2.31 6.19
N MET A 55 -3.79 2.25 6.93
CA MET A 55 -3.75 1.59 8.24
C MET A 55 -4.73 2.20 9.25
N LEU A 56 -4.82 3.53 9.36
CA LEU A 56 -5.73 4.20 10.28
C LEU A 56 -7.20 3.97 9.90
N GLN A 57 -7.49 3.91 8.61
CA GLN A 57 -8.83 3.55 8.14
C GLN A 57 -9.18 2.09 8.46
N MET A 58 -8.22 1.16 8.29
CA MET A 58 -8.43 -0.24 8.67
C MET A 58 -8.69 -0.36 10.16
N ASP A 59 -7.90 0.32 10.99
CA ASP A 59 -8.08 0.34 12.45
C ASP A 59 -9.46 0.89 12.83
N TYR A 60 -9.88 1.99 12.21
CA TYR A 60 -11.20 2.56 12.42
C TYR A 60 -12.32 1.55 12.10
N ILE A 61 -12.23 0.84 10.96
CA ILE A 61 -13.22 -0.18 10.58
C ILE A 61 -13.22 -1.33 11.57
N ILE A 62 -12.04 -1.86 11.94
CA ILE A 62 -11.93 -2.96 12.90
C ILE A 62 -12.59 -2.60 14.22
N GLU A 63 -12.39 -1.40 14.74
CA GLU A 63 -12.95 -0.96 16.02
C GLU A 63 -14.48 -0.81 16.01
N ARG A 64 -15.15 -0.66 14.85
CA ARG A 64 -16.60 -0.70 14.73
C ARG A 64 -17.18 -2.09 14.97
N PHE A 65 -16.38 -3.14 14.77
CA PHE A 65 -16.83 -4.53 14.89
C PHE A 65 -16.10 -5.32 15.97
N SER A 66 -15.19 -4.68 16.68
CA SER A 66 -14.42 -5.28 17.77
C SER A 66 -14.70 -4.61 19.10
N LYS A 67 -14.85 -5.41 20.16
CA LYS A 67 -14.91 -4.89 21.54
C LYS A 67 -13.54 -4.53 22.11
N VAL A 68 -12.48 -4.97 21.43
CA VAL A 68 -11.09 -4.72 21.81
C VAL A 68 -10.54 -3.66 20.87
N LYS A 69 -9.95 -2.60 21.42
CA LYS A 69 -9.26 -1.59 20.62
C LYS A 69 -8.04 -2.18 19.93
N VAL A 70 -7.74 -1.72 18.72
CA VAL A 70 -6.64 -2.24 17.89
C VAL A 70 -5.30 -2.13 18.62
N GLU A 71 -5.05 -1.04 19.32
CA GLU A 71 -3.84 -0.82 20.13
C GLU A 71 -3.60 -1.90 21.20
N ASN A 72 -4.68 -2.48 21.74
CA ASN A 72 -4.64 -3.50 22.80
C ASN A 72 -4.61 -4.94 22.24
N MET A 73 -4.64 -5.12 20.92
CA MET A 73 -4.55 -6.43 20.30
C MET A 73 -3.10 -6.91 20.23
N LYS A 74 -2.92 -8.24 20.26
CA LYS A 74 -1.62 -8.82 19.97
C LYS A 74 -1.15 -8.39 18.59
N PRO A 75 0.13 -7.99 18.38
CA PRO A 75 0.67 -7.49 17.11
C PRO A 75 0.31 -8.35 15.89
N VAL A 76 0.48 -9.66 16.00
CA VAL A 76 0.13 -10.61 14.93
C VAL A 76 -1.36 -10.54 14.58
N ILE A 77 -2.25 -10.46 15.58
CA ILE A 77 -3.70 -10.43 15.36
C ILE A 77 -4.13 -9.11 14.71
N ARG A 78 -3.64 -7.98 15.18
CA ARG A 78 -3.99 -6.67 14.58
C ARG A 78 -3.54 -6.59 13.13
N ASN A 79 -2.34 -7.08 12.77
CA ASN A 79 -1.87 -7.07 11.39
C ASN A 79 -2.62 -8.08 10.50
N ILE A 80 -3.03 -9.25 11.02
CA ILE A 80 -3.95 -10.15 10.31
C ILE A 80 -5.28 -9.45 10.02
N LEU A 81 -5.86 -8.75 10.99
CA LEU A 81 -7.11 -8.05 10.80
C LEU A 81 -6.96 -6.90 9.80
N ARG A 82 -5.93 -6.05 9.94
CA ARG A 82 -5.65 -4.93 9.02
C ARG A 82 -5.55 -5.38 7.56
N MET A 83 -4.67 -6.36 7.26
CA MET A 83 -4.49 -6.86 5.90
C MET A 83 -5.72 -7.58 5.35
N SER A 84 -6.52 -8.19 6.22
CA SER A 84 -7.77 -8.83 5.82
C SER A 84 -8.85 -7.80 5.52
N VAL A 85 -9.02 -6.79 6.37
CA VAL A 85 -9.99 -5.70 6.14
C VAL A 85 -9.63 -4.89 4.89
N TYR A 86 -8.33 -4.68 4.63
CA TYR A 86 -7.89 -4.08 3.38
C TYR A 86 -8.37 -4.91 2.16
N GLN A 87 -8.17 -6.23 2.19
CA GLN A 87 -8.64 -7.10 1.10
C GLN A 87 -10.17 -7.06 0.95
N LEU A 88 -10.93 -7.09 2.05
CA LEU A 88 -12.39 -7.01 2.04
C LEU A 88 -12.89 -5.68 1.45
N LYS A 89 -12.16 -4.59 1.65
CA LYS A 89 -12.58 -3.25 1.23
C LYS A 89 -12.13 -2.87 -0.19
N TYR A 90 -10.95 -3.29 -0.60
CA TYR A 90 -10.28 -2.77 -1.80
C TYR A 90 -9.97 -3.81 -2.86
N MET A 91 -10.35 -5.09 -2.63
CA MET A 91 -10.00 -6.17 -3.55
C MET A 91 -11.21 -7.02 -3.94
N ASP A 92 -12.09 -6.46 -4.77
CA ASP A 92 -13.34 -7.12 -5.23
C ASP A 92 -13.11 -8.49 -5.89
N SER A 93 -11.91 -8.71 -6.44
CA SER A 93 -11.53 -9.99 -7.07
C SER A 93 -11.22 -11.11 -6.06
N VAL A 94 -11.15 -10.79 -4.76
CA VAL A 94 -10.87 -11.76 -3.69
C VAL A 94 -12.16 -12.07 -2.94
N PRO A 95 -12.65 -13.31 -2.94
CA PRO A 95 -13.88 -13.65 -2.24
C PRO A 95 -13.75 -13.42 -0.72
N ASP A 96 -14.74 -12.79 -0.11
CA ASP A 96 -14.79 -12.51 1.34
C ASP A 96 -14.57 -13.75 2.19
N SER A 97 -15.18 -14.88 1.78
CA SER A 97 -15.01 -16.15 2.47
C SER A 97 -13.57 -16.64 2.50
N ALA A 98 -12.82 -16.40 1.43
CA ALA A 98 -11.41 -16.74 1.34
C ALA A 98 -10.58 -15.85 2.28
N VAL A 99 -10.84 -14.54 2.31
CA VAL A 99 -10.16 -13.59 3.21
C VAL A 99 -10.39 -13.99 4.67
N CYS A 100 -11.64 -14.23 5.06
CA CYS A 100 -11.99 -14.61 6.42
C CYS A 100 -11.32 -15.93 6.85
N ASN A 101 -11.38 -16.96 5.98
CA ASN A 101 -10.82 -18.27 6.27
C ASN A 101 -9.29 -18.21 6.40
N GLU A 102 -8.61 -17.50 5.49
CA GLU A 102 -7.16 -17.36 5.54
C GLU A 102 -6.70 -16.53 6.75
N GLY A 103 -7.43 -15.48 7.15
CA GLY A 103 -7.14 -14.74 8.39
C GLY A 103 -7.18 -15.64 9.63
N VAL A 104 -8.20 -16.51 9.72
CA VAL A 104 -8.29 -17.50 10.81
C VAL A 104 -7.15 -18.50 10.77
N ARG A 105 -6.80 -19.03 9.58
CA ARG A 105 -5.67 -19.96 9.41
C ARG A 105 -4.34 -19.35 9.82
N LEU A 106 -4.10 -18.10 9.46
CA LEU A 106 -2.90 -17.36 9.85
C LEU A 106 -2.81 -17.22 11.38
N ALA A 107 -3.90 -16.83 12.05
CA ALA A 107 -3.93 -16.73 13.49
C ALA A 107 -3.59 -18.08 14.16
N GLN A 108 -4.15 -19.18 13.68
CA GLN A 108 -3.85 -20.52 14.18
C GLN A 108 -2.40 -20.91 13.93
N LYS A 109 -1.88 -20.68 12.71
CA LYS A 109 -0.50 -21.01 12.32
C LYS A 109 0.54 -20.25 13.13
N ARG A 110 0.22 -19.02 13.51
CA ARG A 110 1.07 -18.15 14.35
C ARG A 110 0.91 -18.42 15.86
N GLY A 111 0.26 -19.51 16.24
CA GLY A 111 0.12 -19.94 17.64
C GLY A 111 -1.06 -19.30 18.40
N PHE A 112 -1.90 -18.51 17.75
CA PHE A 112 -3.05 -17.86 18.37
C PHE A 112 -4.35 -18.64 18.17
N TYR A 113 -4.30 -19.96 18.35
CA TYR A 113 -5.46 -20.82 18.15
C TYR A 113 -6.68 -20.40 18.96
N GLN A 114 -6.48 -19.95 20.21
CA GLN A 114 -7.55 -19.49 21.10
C GLN A 114 -8.26 -18.23 20.58
N LEU A 115 -7.59 -17.43 19.75
CA LEU A 115 -8.15 -16.20 19.18
C LEU A 115 -8.83 -16.41 17.80
N LYS A 116 -8.86 -17.65 17.28
CA LYS A 116 -9.51 -17.96 15.99
C LYS A 116 -10.97 -17.51 15.92
N GLY A 117 -11.71 -17.67 17.00
CA GLY A 117 -13.11 -17.25 17.11
C GLY A 117 -13.28 -15.74 17.07
N PHE A 118 -12.38 -15.01 17.74
CA PHE A 118 -12.33 -13.56 17.70
C PHE A 118 -12.02 -13.03 16.29
N VAL A 119 -10.95 -13.52 15.66
CA VAL A 119 -10.58 -13.13 14.28
C VAL A 119 -11.73 -13.43 13.31
N ASN A 120 -12.31 -14.63 13.38
CA ASN A 120 -13.44 -14.99 12.51
C ASN A 120 -14.67 -14.09 12.75
N GLY A 121 -14.99 -13.80 14.00
CA GLY A 121 -16.12 -12.94 14.37
C GLY A 121 -15.98 -11.53 13.82
N VAL A 122 -14.81 -10.90 14.01
CA VAL A 122 -14.53 -9.56 13.50
C VAL A 122 -14.57 -9.54 11.97
N LEU A 123 -13.82 -10.43 11.30
CA LEU A 123 -13.74 -10.42 9.83
C LEU A 123 -15.09 -10.68 9.16
N ARG A 124 -15.89 -11.64 9.68
CA ARG A 124 -17.23 -11.89 9.13
C ARG A 124 -18.22 -10.75 9.41
N SER A 125 -18.07 -10.05 10.53
CA SER A 125 -18.88 -8.86 10.83
C SER A 125 -18.52 -7.72 9.89
N VAL A 126 -17.23 -7.49 9.63
CA VAL A 126 -16.79 -6.52 8.64
C VAL A 126 -17.33 -6.88 7.26
N ALA A 127 -17.10 -8.11 6.78
CA ALA A 127 -17.53 -8.55 5.44
C ALA A 127 -19.03 -8.36 5.18
N ARG A 128 -19.88 -8.53 6.21
CA ARG A 128 -21.34 -8.40 6.08
C ARG A 128 -21.86 -6.97 6.16
N ASN A 129 -21.10 -6.07 6.77
CA ASN A 129 -21.58 -4.73 7.12
C ASN A 129 -20.61 -3.62 6.74
N LEU A 130 -19.69 -3.89 5.82
CA LEU A 130 -18.69 -2.91 5.40
C LEU A 130 -19.34 -1.66 4.79
N ASP A 131 -20.42 -1.86 4.04
CA ASP A 131 -21.27 -0.82 3.44
C ASP A 131 -22.03 0.03 4.46
N LYS A 132 -22.20 -0.47 5.69
CA LYS A 132 -22.89 0.20 6.79
C LYS A 132 -21.96 0.92 7.76
N VAL A 133 -20.66 0.94 7.48
CA VAL A 133 -19.70 1.66 8.32
C VAL A 133 -19.98 3.14 8.22
N GLU A 134 -20.36 3.75 9.33
CA GLU A 134 -20.50 5.20 9.43
C GLU A 134 -19.11 5.83 9.61
N TYR A 135 -18.68 6.57 8.59
CA TYR A 135 -17.45 7.35 8.65
C TYR A 135 -17.66 8.70 9.31
N PRO A 136 -16.61 9.32 9.90
CA PRO A 136 -16.71 10.66 10.45
C PRO A 136 -17.19 11.66 9.40
N SER A 137 -18.09 12.57 9.78
CA SER A 137 -18.55 13.60 8.85
C SER A 137 -17.61 14.78 8.83
N LYS A 138 -17.42 15.35 7.63
CA LYS A 138 -16.56 16.52 7.39
C LYS A 138 -16.99 17.70 8.27
N GLU A 139 -18.32 17.90 8.46
CA GLU A 139 -18.87 19.03 9.19
C GLU A 139 -18.78 18.89 10.71
N LYS A 140 -18.97 17.65 11.21
CA LYS A 140 -19.02 17.41 12.67
C LYS A 140 -17.65 17.08 13.26
N GLN A 141 -16.81 16.39 12.51
CA GLN A 141 -15.54 15.86 12.99
C GLN A 141 -14.45 16.00 11.90
N PRO A 142 -14.14 17.25 11.46
CA PRO A 142 -13.28 17.48 10.28
C PRO A 142 -11.89 16.84 10.40
N LEU A 143 -11.26 16.92 11.58
CA LEU A 143 -9.95 16.32 11.80
C LEU A 143 -9.99 14.79 11.70
N LEU A 144 -10.94 14.16 12.37
CA LEU A 144 -11.13 12.71 12.34
C LEU A 144 -11.56 12.24 10.94
N TYR A 145 -12.37 13.04 10.23
CA TYR A 145 -12.71 12.78 8.83
C TYR A 145 -11.47 12.69 7.95
N LEU A 146 -10.57 13.68 8.01
CA LEU A 146 -9.33 13.67 7.25
C LEU A 146 -8.44 12.47 7.65
N SER A 147 -8.31 12.23 8.96
CA SER A 147 -7.48 11.16 9.48
C SER A 147 -7.94 9.79 9.01
N VAL A 148 -9.22 9.48 9.11
CA VAL A 148 -9.77 8.18 8.72
C VAL A 148 -9.88 8.03 7.21
N THR A 149 -10.33 9.08 6.50
CA THR A 149 -10.55 9.02 5.06
C THR A 149 -9.24 8.87 4.29
N TYR A 150 -8.19 9.59 4.72
CA TYR A 150 -6.89 9.62 4.06
C TYR A 150 -5.80 8.90 4.85
N SER A 151 -6.16 8.17 5.89
CA SER A 151 -5.22 7.43 6.74
C SER A 151 -4.02 8.28 7.21
N MET A 152 -4.26 9.58 7.45
CA MET A 152 -3.24 10.55 7.83
C MET A 152 -3.23 10.76 9.34
N PRO A 153 -2.07 10.67 10.03
CA PRO A 153 -1.97 10.91 11.46
C PRO A 153 -2.47 12.30 11.87
N GLU A 154 -3.29 12.37 12.92
CA GLU A 154 -3.88 13.64 13.38
C GLU A 154 -2.84 14.72 13.74
N TRP A 155 -1.65 14.33 14.26
CA TRP A 155 -0.61 15.29 14.58
C TRP A 155 -0.05 16.01 13.34
N ILE A 156 0.00 15.33 12.17
CA ILE A 156 0.38 15.94 10.89
C ILE A 156 -0.72 16.88 10.44
N LEU A 157 -1.98 16.39 10.44
CA LEU A 157 -3.14 17.20 10.06
C LEU A 157 -3.26 18.46 10.91
N ASN A 158 -3.09 18.35 12.23
CA ASN A 158 -3.10 19.49 13.15
C ASN A 158 -2.00 20.51 12.82
N ARG A 159 -0.83 20.04 12.38
CA ARG A 159 0.26 20.93 11.97
C ARG A 159 -0.08 21.66 10.67
N TRP A 160 -0.65 20.97 9.69
CA TRP A 160 -1.04 21.57 8.41
C TRP A 160 -2.22 22.53 8.55
N LEU A 161 -3.24 22.18 9.34
CA LEU A 161 -4.40 23.04 9.61
C LEU A 161 -4.07 24.36 10.36
N ARG A 162 -2.87 24.47 10.93
CA ARG A 162 -2.38 25.76 11.47
C ARG A 162 -1.84 26.69 10.39
N LEU A 163 -1.48 26.15 9.21
CA LEU A 163 -0.83 26.88 8.15
C LEU A 163 -1.74 27.07 6.92
N TYR A 164 -2.67 26.15 6.72
CA TYR A 164 -3.54 26.08 5.55
C TYR A 164 -5.00 25.90 5.98
N ASP A 165 -5.92 26.31 5.12
CA ASP A 165 -7.34 26.03 5.28
C ASP A 165 -7.65 24.53 5.07
N PHE A 166 -8.86 24.13 5.44
CA PHE A 166 -9.29 22.74 5.38
C PHE A 166 -9.28 22.16 3.94
N GLU A 167 -9.73 22.92 2.96
CA GLU A 167 -9.79 22.52 1.55
C GLU A 167 -8.40 22.26 0.97
N THR A 168 -7.43 23.09 1.33
CA THR A 168 -6.03 22.91 0.95
C THR A 168 -5.46 21.64 1.58
N VAL A 169 -5.68 21.42 2.89
CA VAL A 169 -5.21 20.21 3.58
C VAL A 169 -5.86 18.95 3.00
N GLU A 170 -7.15 18.99 2.72
CA GLU A 170 -7.84 17.88 2.06
C GLU A 170 -7.26 17.58 0.66
N THR A 171 -6.93 18.62 -0.09
CA THR A 171 -6.30 18.49 -1.42
C THR A 171 -4.92 17.88 -1.32
N ILE A 172 -4.12 18.25 -0.33
CA ILE A 172 -2.81 17.62 -0.04
C ILE A 172 -3.00 16.14 0.26
N CYS A 173 -3.93 15.80 1.16
CA CYS A 173 -4.23 14.41 1.50
C CYS A 173 -4.66 13.58 0.27
N LYS A 174 -5.54 14.12 -0.58
CA LYS A 174 -5.94 13.50 -1.85
C LYS A 174 -4.75 13.27 -2.79
N GLY A 175 -3.82 14.23 -2.82
CA GLY A 175 -2.61 14.14 -3.65
C GLY A 175 -1.69 13.00 -3.25
N ILE A 176 -1.54 12.76 -1.96
CA ILE A 176 -0.70 11.68 -1.40
C ILE A 176 -1.25 10.28 -1.76
N HIS A 177 -2.57 10.14 -1.88
CA HIS A 177 -3.24 8.88 -2.23
C HIS A 177 -3.40 8.63 -3.74
N LYS A 178 -2.88 9.50 -4.59
CA LYS A 178 -2.89 9.23 -6.04
C LYS A 178 -1.86 8.17 -6.39
N ASP A 179 -2.18 7.36 -7.39
CA ASP A 179 -1.25 6.40 -7.96
C ASP A 179 0.05 7.10 -8.34
N HIS A 180 1.14 6.65 -7.74
CA HIS A 180 2.46 7.20 -8.01
C HIS A 180 2.99 6.62 -9.32
N VAL A 181 3.16 7.50 -10.29
CA VAL A 181 3.84 7.18 -11.54
C VAL A 181 5.32 7.02 -11.27
N THR A 182 5.95 5.99 -11.83
CA THR A 182 7.40 5.87 -11.72
C THR A 182 8.06 6.91 -12.63
N THR A 183 8.61 7.94 -12.02
CA THR A 183 9.35 8.97 -12.73
C THR A 183 10.84 8.61 -12.79
N VAL A 184 11.44 8.77 -13.97
CA VAL A 184 12.86 8.52 -14.20
C VAL A 184 13.51 9.75 -14.81
N ARG A 185 14.71 10.04 -14.34
CA ARG A 185 15.60 11.02 -14.95
C ARG A 185 16.39 10.35 -16.07
N CYS A 186 16.45 10.99 -17.25
CA CYS A 186 17.26 10.59 -18.39
C CYS A 186 18.70 11.07 -18.23
N ASN A 187 19.64 10.18 -18.46
CA ASN A 187 21.06 10.52 -18.55
C ASN A 187 21.42 10.91 -20.00
N LEU A 188 21.19 12.16 -20.33
CA LEU A 188 21.39 12.68 -21.68
C LEU A 188 22.86 12.69 -22.14
N ASN A 189 23.82 12.46 -21.21
CA ASN A 189 25.24 12.27 -21.58
C ASN A 189 25.50 10.87 -22.17
N LYS A 190 24.60 9.90 -21.94
CA LYS A 190 24.77 8.51 -22.41
C LYS A 190 23.91 8.17 -23.62
N ALA A 191 22.70 8.69 -23.69
CA ALA A 191 21.77 8.41 -24.79
C ALA A 191 20.80 9.60 -24.97
N SER A 192 20.33 9.79 -26.20
CA SER A 192 19.30 10.79 -26.43
C SER A 192 17.96 10.38 -25.81
N LYS A 193 17.12 11.36 -25.45
CA LYS A 193 15.77 11.09 -24.92
C LYS A 193 14.97 10.18 -25.87
N LYS A 194 15.11 10.39 -27.18
CA LYS A 194 14.45 9.58 -28.21
C LYS A 194 14.87 8.11 -28.15
N ASP A 195 16.17 7.85 -28.08
CA ASP A 195 16.71 6.48 -28.01
C ASP A 195 16.29 5.78 -26.72
N ILE A 196 16.25 6.51 -25.61
CA ILE A 196 15.77 6.01 -24.32
C ILE A 196 14.29 5.59 -24.43
N MET A 197 13.43 6.46 -24.97
CA MET A 197 12.01 6.18 -25.15
C MET A 197 11.77 5.00 -26.09
N GLU A 198 12.51 4.91 -27.17
CA GLU A 198 12.42 3.79 -28.14
C GLU A 198 12.85 2.47 -27.49
N SER A 199 13.97 2.44 -26.77
CA SER A 199 14.43 1.27 -26.01
C SER A 199 13.37 0.77 -25.02
N LEU A 200 12.76 1.68 -24.27
CA LEU A 200 11.72 1.35 -23.28
C LEU A 200 10.45 0.81 -23.97
N ARG A 201 9.99 1.43 -25.06
CA ARG A 201 8.82 0.99 -25.82
C ARG A 201 9.01 -0.37 -26.45
N ASN A 202 10.22 -0.65 -27.00
CA ASN A 202 10.56 -1.95 -27.56
C ASN A 202 10.52 -3.07 -26.52
N GLN A 203 10.65 -2.74 -25.24
CA GLN A 203 10.52 -3.67 -24.11
C GLN A 203 9.11 -3.69 -23.51
N GLY A 204 8.12 -3.09 -24.19
CA GLY A 204 6.71 -3.10 -23.78
C GLY A 204 6.35 -2.12 -22.65
N VAL A 205 7.22 -1.16 -22.37
CA VAL A 205 6.95 -0.12 -21.37
C VAL A 205 6.14 1.02 -21.99
N THR A 206 5.06 1.42 -21.34
CA THR A 206 4.35 2.65 -21.70
C THR A 206 5.13 3.84 -21.13
N VAL A 207 5.50 4.79 -22.01
CA VAL A 207 6.35 5.92 -21.67
C VAL A 207 5.69 7.22 -22.09
N THR A 208 5.57 8.17 -21.17
CA THR A 208 5.15 9.54 -21.45
C THR A 208 6.22 10.54 -21.01
N GLU A 209 6.24 11.68 -21.66
CA GLU A 209 7.11 12.78 -21.24
C GLU A 209 6.59 13.44 -19.98
N HIS A 210 7.51 13.91 -19.13
CA HIS A 210 7.12 14.65 -17.95
C HIS A 210 6.70 16.08 -18.33
N PRO A 211 5.57 16.62 -17.78
CA PRO A 211 5.01 17.90 -18.25
C PRO A 211 5.87 19.13 -17.96
N TYR A 212 6.82 19.04 -17.00
CA TYR A 212 7.62 20.17 -16.53
C TYR A 212 9.13 19.99 -16.70
N LEU A 213 9.60 18.76 -16.95
CA LEU A 213 11.03 18.44 -16.99
C LEU A 213 11.38 17.72 -18.29
N ASP A 214 12.10 18.38 -19.17
CA ASP A 214 12.44 17.85 -20.48
C ASP A 214 13.34 16.60 -20.44
N TYR A 215 14.07 16.41 -19.34
CA TYR A 215 14.96 15.26 -19.11
C TYR A 215 14.32 14.18 -18.24
N ALA A 216 13.02 14.25 -17.99
CA ALA A 216 12.30 13.24 -17.20
C ALA A 216 11.25 12.52 -18.04
N LEU A 217 10.99 11.25 -17.71
CA LEU A 217 9.96 10.40 -18.29
C LEU A 217 9.14 9.75 -17.21
N ASN A 218 7.86 9.53 -17.49
CA ASN A 218 6.96 8.74 -16.67
C ASN A 218 6.82 7.35 -17.28
N LEU A 219 7.00 6.29 -16.46
CA LEU A 219 6.94 4.91 -16.87
C LEU A 219 5.73 4.21 -16.28
N PHE A 220 5.07 3.39 -17.12
CA PHE A 220 3.93 2.56 -16.75
C PHE A 220 4.09 1.15 -17.34
N ASP A 221 3.34 0.18 -16.83
CA ASP A 221 3.18 -1.18 -17.38
C ASP A 221 4.44 -2.03 -17.44
N TYR A 222 5.55 -1.63 -16.85
CA TYR A 222 6.75 -2.46 -16.79
C TYR A 222 6.65 -3.57 -15.74
N ASN A 223 7.40 -4.67 -15.95
CA ASN A 223 7.40 -5.79 -15.01
C ASN A 223 8.46 -5.62 -13.89
N TYR A 224 9.68 -5.31 -14.29
CA TYR A 224 10.82 -5.18 -13.37
C TYR A 224 11.82 -4.17 -13.91
N LEU A 225 11.97 -3.07 -13.22
CA LEU A 225 12.76 -1.93 -13.69
C LEU A 225 14.22 -2.30 -13.99
N LYS A 226 14.85 -3.11 -13.12
CA LYS A 226 16.26 -3.53 -13.30
C LYS A 226 16.47 -4.45 -14.51
N ALA A 227 15.40 -5.02 -15.09
CA ALA A 227 15.49 -5.80 -16.32
C ALA A 227 15.51 -4.93 -17.59
N LEU A 228 15.13 -3.67 -17.49
CA LEU A 228 15.09 -2.77 -18.63
C LEU A 228 16.51 -2.38 -19.06
N ASP A 229 16.77 -2.43 -20.37
CA ASP A 229 18.08 -2.13 -20.93
C ASP A 229 18.51 -0.68 -20.65
N ALA A 230 17.56 0.26 -20.75
CA ALA A 230 17.81 1.65 -20.40
C ALA A 230 18.26 1.83 -18.95
N PHE A 231 17.73 1.03 -18.00
CA PHE A 231 18.17 1.05 -16.61
C PHE A 231 19.55 0.41 -16.42
N ARG A 232 19.78 -0.76 -17.02
CA ARG A 232 21.05 -1.52 -16.93
C ARG A 232 22.22 -0.76 -17.53
N ASN A 233 21.97 -0.03 -18.61
CA ASN A 233 22.98 0.80 -19.27
C ASN A 233 23.19 2.15 -18.56
N GLY A 234 22.40 2.44 -17.51
CA GLY A 234 22.46 3.71 -16.79
C GLY A 234 22.00 4.91 -17.63
N TRP A 235 21.10 4.68 -18.59
CA TRP A 235 20.47 5.72 -19.38
C TRP A 235 19.32 6.41 -18.62
N ILE A 236 18.73 5.70 -17.65
CA ILE A 236 17.69 6.21 -16.76
C ILE A 236 18.01 5.89 -15.30
N GLN A 237 17.53 6.75 -14.41
CA GLN A 237 17.54 6.54 -12.97
C GLN A 237 16.20 6.95 -12.39
N VAL A 238 15.62 6.12 -11.49
CA VAL A 238 14.44 6.51 -10.73
C VAL A 238 14.80 7.68 -9.82
N GLN A 239 14.03 8.73 -9.94
CA GLN A 239 14.22 9.93 -9.12
C GLN A 239 12.87 10.61 -8.91
N ASP A 240 12.64 11.09 -7.70
CA ASP A 240 11.48 11.92 -7.42
C ASP A 240 11.62 13.30 -8.07
N VAL A 241 10.52 13.82 -8.59
CA VAL A 241 10.49 15.11 -9.30
C VAL A 241 11.01 16.24 -8.42
N SER A 242 10.73 16.21 -7.13
CA SER A 242 11.20 17.22 -6.17
C SER A 242 12.73 17.21 -5.97
N SER A 243 13.38 16.13 -6.40
CA SER A 243 14.85 15.95 -6.31
C SER A 243 15.56 16.18 -7.64
N MET A 244 14.84 16.53 -8.72
CA MET A 244 15.38 16.82 -10.04
C MET A 244 15.58 18.32 -10.23
#